data_882eec896ee0d1252332d9766a7983bc
#
_entry.id   882eec896ee0d1252332d9766a7983bc
#
_cell.length_a   1.000
_cell.length_b   1.000
_cell.length_c   1.000
_cell.angle_alpha   90.00
_cell.angle_beta   90.00
_cell.angle_gamma   90.00
#
_symmetry.space_group_name_H-M   'P 1'
#
loop_
_entity.id
_entity.type
_entity.pdbx_description
1 polymer ?
#
loop_
_entity_poly.entity_id
_entity_poly.type
_entity_poly.pdbx_seq_one_letter_code
_entity_poly.pdbx_strand_id
1 'polypeptide(L)'
;QAPEHNDSLLRELDINLGNFFSKSIEDFIKSLSLDKNQISGIGSHGQTIKHEPNAETPYSMQIGDPQLISNKLGIKTVGQFRDDDILAGGQGAPISPIFHKEVFAQSGEKRLIVNIGGITNISVISDQEIIGFDTGPGNCLMDSWCRKNLRGHFDDQGNWAKSGEVNTNLL
;
A
#
# COMPACT_ATOMS: atom_id res chain seq x y z
N GLN A 1 -18.95 -12.95 11.91
CA GLN A 1 -17.73 -13.75 12.06
C GLN A 1 -16.93 -13.59 10.77
N ALA A 2 -15.68 -13.13 10.87
CA ALA A 2 -14.80 -13.15 9.72
C ALA A 2 -14.79 -14.58 9.15
N PRO A 3 -14.74 -14.76 7.80
CA PRO A 3 -14.74 -16.10 7.23
C PRO A 3 -13.61 -16.90 7.87
N GLU A 4 -13.95 -18.06 8.46
CA GLU A 4 -12.97 -18.97 9.01
C GLU A 4 -11.97 -19.32 7.90
N HIS A 5 -10.74 -18.89 8.06
CA HIS A 5 -9.64 -19.14 7.10
C HIS A 5 -9.19 -20.58 7.20
N ASN A 6 -10.07 -21.48 6.83
CA ASN A 6 -9.76 -22.89 6.74
C ASN A 6 -9.27 -23.28 5.32
N ASP A 7 -8.87 -22.27 4.54
CA ASP A 7 -8.25 -22.50 3.26
C ASP A 7 -6.75 -22.78 3.46
N SER A 8 -6.39 -24.04 3.33
CA SER A 8 -4.99 -24.48 3.45
C SER A 8 -4.07 -23.72 2.49
N LEU A 9 -4.57 -23.36 1.30
CA LEU A 9 -3.84 -22.59 0.30
C LEU A 9 -3.57 -21.17 0.80
N LEU A 10 -4.56 -20.49 1.40
CA LEU A 10 -4.38 -19.15 1.90
C LEU A 10 -3.35 -19.10 3.04
N ARG A 11 -3.42 -20.08 3.95
CA ARG A 11 -2.43 -20.21 5.02
C ARG A 11 -1.03 -20.49 4.50
N GLU A 12 -0.91 -21.34 3.48
CA GLU A 12 0.36 -21.60 2.80
C GLU A 12 0.91 -20.32 2.12
N LEU A 13 0.06 -19.58 1.42
CA LEU A 13 0.45 -18.29 0.79
C LEU A 13 0.89 -17.26 1.83
N ASP A 14 0.21 -17.16 2.95
CA ASP A 14 0.55 -16.28 4.06
C ASP A 14 1.96 -16.57 4.59
N ILE A 15 2.25 -17.83 4.87
CA ILE A 15 3.57 -18.30 5.31
C ILE A 15 4.63 -18.03 4.24
N ASN A 16 4.35 -18.37 2.98
CA ASN A 16 5.29 -18.20 1.87
C ASN A 16 5.63 -16.74 1.65
N LEU A 17 4.64 -15.85 1.70
CA LEU A 17 4.84 -14.42 1.57
C LEU A 17 5.61 -13.83 2.77
N GLY A 18 5.29 -14.26 4.00
CA GLY A 18 6.05 -13.88 5.19
C GLY A 18 7.52 -14.32 5.12
N ASN A 19 7.78 -15.52 4.57
CA ASN A 19 9.14 -16.00 4.30
C ASN A 19 9.86 -15.15 3.26
N PHE A 20 9.17 -14.81 2.17
CA PHE A 20 9.71 -13.96 1.11
C PHE A 20 10.08 -12.57 1.65
N PHE A 21 9.20 -11.95 2.42
CA PHE A 21 9.48 -10.66 3.04
C PHE A 21 10.64 -10.74 4.02
N SER A 22 10.68 -11.76 4.87
CA SER A 22 11.79 -11.96 5.81
C SER A 22 13.13 -12.03 5.09
N LYS A 23 13.19 -12.81 4.00
CA LYS A 23 14.40 -12.96 3.19
C LYS A 23 14.79 -11.64 2.52
N SER A 24 13.83 -10.94 1.91
CA SER A 24 14.07 -9.65 1.24
C SER A 24 14.59 -8.59 2.21
N ILE A 25 14.01 -8.52 3.41
CA ILE A 25 14.45 -7.60 4.46
C ILE A 25 15.86 -7.96 4.94
N GLU A 26 16.15 -9.25 5.16
CA GLU A 26 17.48 -9.69 5.55
C GLU A 26 18.54 -9.32 4.51
N ASP A 27 18.24 -9.55 3.23
CA ASP A 27 19.15 -9.22 2.13
C ASP A 27 19.35 -7.71 2.02
N PHE A 28 18.30 -6.91 2.22
CA PHE A 28 18.39 -5.45 2.26
C PHE A 28 19.28 -4.96 3.41
N ILE A 29 19.09 -5.46 4.62
CA ILE A 29 19.90 -5.15 5.79
C ILE A 29 21.39 -5.46 5.51
N LYS A 30 21.65 -6.65 4.94
CA LYS A 30 23.02 -7.06 4.57
C LYS A 30 23.63 -6.16 3.49
N SER A 31 22.85 -5.81 2.46
CA SER A 31 23.33 -4.97 1.35
C SER A 31 23.80 -3.58 1.79
N LEU A 32 23.18 -3.05 2.84
CA LEU A 32 23.53 -1.76 3.44
C LEU A 32 24.49 -1.88 4.62
N SER A 33 24.93 -3.10 4.97
CA SER A 33 25.76 -3.37 6.15
C SER A 33 25.20 -2.79 7.45
N LEU A 34 23.87 -2.80 7.60
CA LEU A 34 23.21 -2.28 8.79
C LEU A 34 23.33 -3.26 9.96
N ASP A 35 23.55 -2.72 11.16
CA ASP A 35 23.44 -3.50 12.38
C ASP A 35 21.95 -3.70 12.76
N LYS A 36 21.50 -4.95 12.83
CA LYS A 36 20.13 -5.29 13.21
C LYS A 36 19.71 -4.67 14.55
N ASN A 37 20.65 -4.52 15.48
CA ASN A 37 20.38 -3.94 16.80
C ASN A 37 20.04 -2.44 16.76
N GLN A 38 20.34 -1.76 15.67
CA GLN A 38 20.01 -0.36 15.45
C GLN A 38 18.64 -0.17 14.79
N ILE A 39 17.98 -1.27 14.39
CA ILE A 39 16.66 -1.23 13.76
C ILE A 39 15.60 -1.31 14.86
N SER A 40 14.88 -0.22 15.08
CA SER A 40 13.86 -0.13 16.12
C SER A 40 12.62 -0.97 15.83
N GLY A 41 12.34 -1.24 14.55
CA GLY A 41 11.20 -2.05 14.14
C GLY A 41 11.01 -2.09 12.62
N ILE A 42 10.12 -2.98 12.21
CA ILE A 42 9.71 -3.18 10.81
C ILE A 42 8.22 -2.90 10.73
N GLY A 43 7.79 -2.10 9.76
CA GLY A 43 6.39 -1.98 9.37
C GLY A 43 6.12 -2.88 8.17
N SER A 44 5.20 -3.83 8.30
CA SER A 44 4.81 -4.72 7.20
C SER A 44 3.31 -4.61 6.95
N HIS A 45 2.94 -4.03 5.81
CA HIS A 45 1.52 -3.96 5.40
C HIS A 45 0.98 -5.32 4.96
N GLY A 46 1.87 -6.21 4.51
CA GLY A 46 1.45 -7.45 3.84
C GLY A 46 0.84 -7.18 2.45
N GLN A 47 0.15 -8.18 1.93
CA GLN A 47 -0.60 -8.09 0.68
C GLN A 47 -2.08 -8.24 0.94
N THR A 48 -2.87 -7.25 0.56
CA THR A 48 -4.33 -7.30 0.71
C THR A 48 -4.92 -8.34 -0.24
N ILE A 49 -5.64 -9.29 0.33
CA ILE A 49 -6.40 -10.32 -0.41
C ILE A 49 -7.86 -9.91 -0.53
N LYS A 50 -8.41 -9.35 0.54
CA LYS A 50 -9.81 -8.95 0.56
C LYS A 50 -10.00 -7.73 1.46
N HIS A 51 -10.90 -6.83 1.05
CA HIS A 51 -11.22 -5.62 1.79
C HIS A 51 -12.71 -5.37 1.69
N GLU A 52 -13.43 -5.53 2.79
CA GLU A 52 -14.90 -5.48 2.89
C GLU A 52 -15.32 -4.57 4.05
N PRO A 53 -15.07 -3.25 3.95
CA PRO A 53 -15.36 -2.32 5.04
C PRO A 53 -16.87 -2.10 5.26
N ASN A 54 -17.70 -2.43 4.26
CA ASN A 54 -19.15 -2.26 4.30
C ASN A 54 -19.91 -3.58 4.50
N ALA A 55 -19.22 -4.68 4.81
CA ALA A 55 -19.87 -5.93 5.13
C ALA A 55 -20.63 -5.83 6.45
N GLU A 56 -21.56 -6.77 6.72
CA GLU A 56 -22.25 -6.88 8.01
C GLU A 56 -21.25 -6.99 9.18
N THR A 57 -20.15 -7.70 8.95
CA THR A 57 -18.97 -7.68 9.81
C THR A 57 -17.80 -7.13 8.99
N PRO A 58 -17.46 -5.84 9.13
CA PRO A 58 -16.38 -5.23 8.37
C PRO A 58 -15.03 -5.90 8.65
N TYR A 59 -14.24 -6.11 7.60
CA TYR A 59 -12.89 -6.67 7.74
C TYR A 59 -11.99 -6.30 6.57
N SER A 60 -10.70 -6.42 6.80
CA SER A 60 -9.68 -6.33 5.77
C SER A 60 -8.64 -7.43 6.00
N MET A 61 -8.31 -8.19 4.98
CA MET A 61 -7.40 -9.31 5.09
C MET A 61 -6.12 -9.03 4.33
N GLN A 62 -5.01 -9.05 5.06
CA GLN A 62 -3.68 -9.02 4.50
C GLN A 62 -2.97 -10.34 4.83
N ILE A 63 -2.17 -10.84 3.89
CA ILE A 63 -1.26 -11.98 4.08
C ILE A 63 0.19 -11.51 4.09
N GLY A 64 1.10 -12.34 4.59
CA GLY A 64 2.50 -12.02 4.83
C GLY A 64 2.75 -11.80 6.33
N ASP A 65 2.49 -12.84 7.12
CA ASP A 65 2.48 -12.89 8.58
C ASP A 65 3.59 -12.05 9.24
N PRO A 66 3.25 -10.93 9.90
CA PRO A 66 4.23 -10.07 10.57
C PRO A 66 4.88 -10.75 11.77
N GLN A 67 4.20 -11.71 12.43
CA GLN A 67 4.78 -12.47 13.53
C GLN A 67 5.89 -13.40 13.04
N LEU A 68 5.70 -14.03 11.88
CA LEU A 68 6.72 -14.86 11.24
C LEU A 68 7.95 -14.02 10.87
N ILE A 69 7.75 -12.82 10.32
CA ILE A 69 8.83 -11.88 10.01
C ILE A 69 9.60 -11.52 11.28
N SER A 70 8.90 -11.15 12.35
CA SER A 70 9.49 -10.81 13.65
C SER A 70 10.31 -11.96 14.23
N ASN A 71 9.75 -13.17 14.21
CA ASN A 71 10.42 -14.36 14.74
C ASN A 71 11.70 -14.71 13.97
N LYS A 72 11.67 -14.58 12.64
CA LYS A 72 12.83 -14.89 11.79
C LYS A 72 13.96 -13.89 11.89
N LEU A 73 13.62 -12.61 11.96
CA LEU A 73 14.62 -11.54 11.95
C LEU A 73 15.09 -11.15 13.34
N GLY A 74 14.32 -11.48 14.38
CA GLY A 74 14.59 -11.00 15.74
C GLY A 74 14.33 -9.50 15.89
N ILE A 75 13.57 -8.88 14.99
CA ILE A 75 13.25 -7.46 14.98
C ILE A 75 11.74 -7.32 15.18
N LYS A 76 11.33 -6.42 16.07
CA LYS A 76 9.91 -6.12 16.30
C LYS A 76 9.24 -5.74 14.99
N THR A 77 8.16 -6.45 14.62
CA THR A 77 7.41 -6.18 13.39
C THR A 77 5.99 -5.78 13.73
N VAL A 78 5.53 -4.68 13.14
CA VAL A 78 4.15 -4.19 13.23
C VAL A 78 3.47 -4.43 11.89
N GLY A 79 2.28 -5.00 11.92
CA GLY A 79 1.43 -5.26 10.75
C GLY A 79 -0.03 -5.03 11.07
N GLN A 80 -0.93 -5.49 10.18
CA GLN A 80 -2.38 -5.42 10.36
C GLN A 80 -2.91 -4.00 10.61
N PHE A 81 -2.32 -3.01 9.95
CA PHE A 81 -2.59 -1.58 10.16
C PHE A 81 -4.05 -1.16 9.94
N ARG A 82 -4.85 -1.98 9.25
CA ARG A 82 -6.24 -1.68 8.89
C ARG A 82 -7.23 -2.12 9.94
N ASP A 83 -6.86 -3.11 10.74
CA ASP A 83 -7.79 -3.76 11.69
C ASP A 83 -8.20 -2.81 12.80
N ASP A 84 -7.27 -2.06 13.36
CA ASP A 84 -7.56 -1.10 14.44
C ASP A 84 -8.50 0.02 13.96
N ASP A 85 -8.33 0.51 12.74
CA ASP A 85 -9.21 1.52 12.14
C ASP A 85 -10.63 0.96 11.93
N ILE A 86 -10.73 -0.27 11.41
CA ILE A 86 -12.01 -0.95 11.21
C ILE A 86 -12.70 -1.21 12.55
N LEU A 87 -11.96 -1.66 13.57
CA LEU A 87 -12.49 -1.88 14.93
C LEU A 87 -12.99 -0.59 15.58
N ALA A 88 -12.36 0.54 15.25
CA ALA A 88 -12.78 1.87 15.68
C ALA A 88 -13.97 2.43 14.88
N GLY A 89 -14.49 1.70 13.90
CA GLY A 89 -15.61 2.10 13.05
C GLY A 89 -15.19 2.83 11.77
N GLY A 90 -13.91 2.84 11.44
CA GLY A 90 -13.37 3.35 10.19
C GLY A 90 -13.49 2.33 9.04
N GLN A 91 -12.97 2.72 7.88
CA GLN A 91 -13.01 1.88 6.67
C GLN A 91 -11.71 1.08 6.46
N GLY A 92 -10.67 1.29 7.26
CA GLY A 92 -9.37 0.65 7.10
C GLY A 92 -8.59 1.08 5.84
N ALA A 93 -9.14 2.00 5.06
CA ALA A 93 -8.52 2.59 3.87
C ALA A 93 -9.18 3.93 3.50
N PRO A 94 -8.40 4.89 2.96
CA PRO A 94 -6.94 4.90 2.90
C PRO A 94 -6.30 5.19 4.26
N ILE A 95 -5.14 4.59 4.56
CA ILE A 95 -4.38 4.86 5.80
C ILE A 95 -3.31 5.95 5.57
N SER A 96 -2.87 6.13 4.34
CA SER A 96 -1.84 7.11 3.98
C SER A 96 -2.10 8.54 4.48
N PRO A 97 -3.34 9.04 4.63
CA PRO A 97 -3.60 10.38 5.15
C PRO A 97 -3.02 10.62 6.55
N ILE A 98 -2.99 9.60 7.41
CA ILE A 98 -2.40 9.68 8.76
C ILE A 98 -0.90 9.97 8.64
N PHE A 99 -0.20 9.20 7.82
CA PHE A 99 1.22 9.43 7.54
C PHE A 99 1.47 10.79 6.88
N HIS A 100 0.63 11.17 5.91
CA HIS A 100 0.76 12.46 5.25
C HIS A 100 0.60 13.62 6.24
N LYS A 101 -0.29 13.50 7.21
CA LYS A 101 -0.45 14.51 8.26
C LYS A 101 0.82 14.65 9.09
N GLU A 102 1.39 13.54 9.55
CA GLU A 102 2.60 13.57 10.39
C GLU A 102 3.81 14.17 9.67
N VAL A 103 3.92 13.94 8.35
CA VAL A 103 5.11 14.35 7.57
C VAL A 103 4.93 15.71 6.92
N PHE A 104 3.72 16.04 6.45
CA PHE A 104 3.49 17.20 5.58
C PHE A 104 2.58 18.27 6.19
N ALA A 105 1.98 18.05 7.37
CA ALA A 105 1.17 19.09 7.99
C ALA A 105 2.02 20.30 8.40
N GLN A 106 1.45 21.48 8.23
CA GLN A 106 2.01 22.74 8.69
C GLN A 106 0.89 23.58 9.29
N SER A 107 1.10 24.10 10.49
CA SER A 107 0.08 24.88 11.20
C SER A 107 -0.36 26.09 10.40
N GLY A 108 -1.66 26.29 10.32
CA GLY A 108 -2.29 27.38 9.57
C GLY A 108 -2.42 27.12 8.06
N GLU A 109 -1.95 25.98 7.55
CA GLU A 109 -2.05 25.63 6.13
C GLU A 109 -3.02 24.48 5.88
N LYS A 110 -3.74 24.55 4.76
CA LYS A 110 -4.47 23.42 4.19
C LYS A 110 -3.69 22.87 3.00
N ARG A 111 -3.23 21.62 3.11
CA ARG A 111 -2.42 20.94 2.09
C ARG A 111 -3.20 19.83 1.41
N LEU A 112 -2.95 19.69 0.12
CA LEU A 112 -3.48 18.62 -0.72
C LEU A 112 -2.31 17.74 -1.17
N ILE A 113 -2.29 16.50 -0.74
CA ILE A 113 -1.29 15.51 -1.16
C ILE A 113 -1.96 14.61 -2.19
N VAL A 114 -1.41 14.59 -3.40
CA VAL A 114 -1.89 13.76 -4.51
C VAL A 114 -0.92 12.61 -4.73
N ASN A 115 -1.41 11.37 -4.62
CA ASN A 115 -0.66 10.18 -4.95
C ASN A 115 -1.21 9.56 -6.24
N ILE A 116 -0.37 9.51 -7.27
CA ILE A 116 -0.74 8.98 -8.60
C ILE A 116 -0.08 7.62 -8.76
N GLY A 117 -0.80 6.58 -8.33
CA GLY A 117 -0.46 5.18 -8.56
C GLY A 117 -1.31 4.57 -9.68
N GLY A 118 -1.59 3.28 -9.63
CA GLY A 118 -2.56 2.63 -10.51
C GLY A 118 -3.93 3.29 -10.40
N ILE A 119 -4.36 3.54 -9.16
CA ILE A 119 -5.48 4.39 -8.77
C ILE A 119 -4.89 5.65 -8.13
N THR A 120 -5.46 6.80 -8.43
CA THR A 120 -5.06 8.07 -7.82
C THR A 120 -5.87 8.30 -6.56
N ASN A 121 -5.21 8.70 -5.48
CA ASN A 121 -5.85 9.13 -4.24
C ASN A 121 -5.35 10.49 -3.77
N ILE A 122 -6.18 11.13 -2.97
CA ILE A 122 -5.92 12.47 -2.42
C ILE A 122 -6.04 12.42 -0.90
N SER A 123 -5.11 13.11 -0.24
CA SER A 123 -5.23 13.44 1.18
C SER A 123 -5.34 14.94 1.36
N VAL A 124 -6.39 15.39 2.02
CA VAL A 124 -6.57 16.79 2.45
C VAL A 124 -6.15 16.87 3.90
N ILE A 125 -5.22 17.75 4.22
CA ILE A 125 -4.61 17.87 5.55
C ILE A 125 -4.71 19.34 6.01
N SER A 126 -5.22 19.53 7.21
CA SER A 126 -5.21 20.82 7.91
C SER A 126 -5.08 20.60 9.41
N ASP A 127 -5.00 21.69 10.20
CA ASP A 127 -4.98 21.62 11.65
C ASP A 127 -6.24 20.93 12.22
N GLN A 128 -7.38 21.05 11.53
CA GLN A 128 -8.68 20.61 12.00
C GLN A 128 -9.18 19.33 11.32
N GLU A 129 -8.61 18.97 10.17
CA GLU A 129 -9.20 17.96 9.31
C GLU A 129 -8.12 17.09 8.66
N ILE A 130 -8.42 15.80 8.57
CA ILE A 130 -7.71 14.85 7.74
C ILE A 130 -8.72 14.01 6.98
N ILE A 131 -8.69 14.11 5.65
CA ILE A 131 -9.58 13.33 4.77
C ILE A 131 -8.72 12.64 3.72
N GLY A 132 -9.07 11.40 3.38
CA GLY A 132 -8.46 10.67 2.28
C GLY A 132 -9.51 9.94 1.46
N PHE A 133 -9.35 9.95 0.14
CA PHE A 133 -10.25 9.23 -0.77
C PHE A 133 -9.58 8.96 -2.12
N ASP A 134 -10.07 7.91 -2.79
CA ASP A 134 -9.69 7.59 -4.16
C ASP A 134 -10.46 8.49 -5.13
N THR A 135 -9.74 9.04 -6.11
CA THR A 135 -10.35 9.93 -7.12
C THR A 135 -10.69 9.23 -8.42
N GLY A 136 -9.97 8.16 -8.75
CA GLY A 136 -10.20 7.39 -9.97
C GLY A 136 -8.92 6.77 -10.53
N PRO A 137 -8.96 6.28 -11.78
CA PRO A 137 -7.80 5.70 -12.43
C PRO A 137 -6.64 6.68 -12.52
N GLY A 138 -5.46 6.24 -12.11
CA GLY A 138 -4.19 6.92 -12.35
C GLY A 138 -3.47 6.34 -13.56
N ASN A 139 -2.28 5.79 -13.34
CA ASN A 139 -1.47 5.21 -14.43
C ASN A 139 -1.95 3.83 -14.92
N CYS A 140 -2.89 3.18 -14.25
CA CYS A 140 -3.38 1.85 -14.64
C CYS A 140 -3.95 1.82 -16.07
N LEU A 141 -4.60 2.91 -16.53
CA LEU A 141 -5.11 3.02 -17.90
C LEU A 141 -3.97 3.15 -18.90
N MET A 142 -2.97 3.98 -18.61
CA MET A 142 -1.77 4.14 -19.44
C MET A 142 -1.00 2.83 -19.55
N ASP A 143 -0.78 2.13 -18.45
CA ASP A 143 -0.11 0.84 -18.42
C ASP A 143 -0.89 -0.22 -19.20
N SER A 144 -2.23 -0.22 -19.07
CA SER A 144 -3.09 -1.14 -19.84
C SER A 144 -3.01 -0.85 -21.33
N TRP A 145 -2.94 0.42 -21.71
CA TRP A 145 -2.77 0.84 -23.09
C TRP A 145 -1.40 0.45 -23.65
N CYS A 146 -0.34 0.60 -22.87
CA CYS A 146 1.01 0.14 -23.23
C CYS A 146 1.06 -1.37 -23.42
N ARG A 147 0.51 -2.14 -22.51
CA ARG A 147 0.44 -3.61 -22.65
C ARG A 147 -0.27 -4.04 -23.92
N LYS A 148 -1.33 -3.33 -24.28
CA LYS A 148 -2.12 -3.63 -25.49
C LYS A 148 -1.38 -3.31 -26.79
N ASN A 149 -0.61 -2.22 -26.84
CA ASN A 149 -0.07 -1.66 -28.07
C ASN A 149 1.44 -1.86 -28.25
N LEU A 150 2.23 -1.86 -27.15
CA LEU A 150 3.69 -1.94 -27.19
C LEU A 150 4.24 -3.31 -26.75
N ARG A 151 3.41 -4.21 -26.25
CA ARG A 151 3.82 -5.47 -25.61
C ARG A 151 4.75 -5.29 -24.39
N GLY A 152 4.82 -4.05 -23.86
CA GLY A 152 5.50 -3.70 -22.62
C GLY A 152 4.54 -3.62 -21.45
N HIS A 153 5.06 -3.56 -20.22
CA HIS A 153 4.23 -3.46 -19.02
C HIS A 153 3.76 -2.03 -18.75
N PHE A 154 4.56 -1.04 -19.12
CA PHE A 154 4.31 0.40 -18.93
C PHE A 154 5.14 1.20 -19.94
N ASP A 155 4.85 2.50 -20.05
CA ASP A 155 5.62 3.44 -20.90
C ASP A 155 6.85 3.92 -20.13
N ASP A 156 8.00 3.29 -20.38
CA ASP A 156 9.25 3.62 -19.70
C ASP A 156 9.66 5.08 -19.98
N GLN A 157 9.76 5.86 -18.89
CA GLN A 157 10.08 7.29 -18.89
C GLN A 157 9.15 8.15 -19.78
N GLY A 158 7.96 7.65 -20.11
CA GLY A 158 7.02 8.37 -20.98
C GLY A 158 7.49 8.53 -22.42
N ASN A 159 8.41 7.68 -22.89
CA ASN A 159 9.01 7.80 -24.23
C ASN A 159 8.00 7.64 -25.34
N TRP A 160 7.04 6.74 -25.17
CA TRP A 160 5.99 6.55 -26.15
C TRP A 160 5.01 7.73 -26.17
N ALA A 161 4.56 8.19 -25.02
CA ALA A 161 3.70 9.36 -24.93
C ALA A 161 4.37 10.61 -25.55
N LYS A 162 5.69 10.79 -25.29
CA LYS A 162 6.48 11.87 -25.86
C LYS A 162 6.60 11.83 -27.39
N SER A 163 6.51 10.66 -27.99
CA SER A 163 6.57 10.47 -29.44
C SER A 163 5.24 10.75 -30.16
N GLY A 164 4.16 10.93 -29.40
CA GLY A 164 2.83 11.20 -29.93
C GLY A 164 2.54 12.68 -30.11
N GLU A 165 1.43 12.96 -30.78
CA GLU A 165 0.89 14.31 -30.93
C GLU A 165 -0.43 14.45 -30.18
N VAL A 166 -0.67 15.64 -29.63
CA VAL A 166 -1.92 15.95 -28.92
C VAL A 166 -3.06 16.06 -29.91
N ASN A 167 -4.08 15.21 -29.77
CA ASN A 167 -5.31 15.35 -30.55
C ASN A 167 -6.27 16.32 -29.86
N THR A 168 -6.32 17.54 -30.35
CA THR A 168 -7.14 18.62 -29.79
C THR A 168 -8.64 18.35 -29.84
N ASN A 169 -9.09 17.41 -30.70
CA ASN A 169 -10.51 17.05 -30.76
C ASN A 169 -10.91 16.05 -29.67
N LEU A 170 -9.93 15.47 -28.95
CA LEU A 170 -10.16 14.58 -27.81
C LEU A 170 -10.02 15.27 -26.47
N LEU A 171 -9.57 16.51 -26.46
CA LEU A 171 -9.48 17.36 -25.26
C LEU A 171 -10.76 18.17 -25.08
#